data_eb987840b148fd7584395bfe08cf053c
#
_entry.id   eb987840b148fd7584395bfe08cf053c
#
_cell.length_a   1.000
_cell.length_b   1.000
_cell.length_c   1.000
_cell.angle_alpha   90.00
_cell.angle_beta   90.00
_cell.angle_gamma   90.00
#
_symmetry.space_group_name_H-M   'P 1'
#
loop_
_entity.id
_entity.type
_entity.pdbx_description
1 polymer ?
#
loop_
_entity_poly.entity_id
_entity_poly.type
_entity_poly.pdbx_seq_one_letter_code
_entity_poly.pdbx_strand_id
1 'polypeptide(L)'
;LRLKGNYLWPAMWTSSFSLDGPGEENARLADCYGIVMSNSHHEPCLRHSEEWDLVRGEDSVYGNEWSYLTNREGLIRYWRDGLLRSGKYENIITIGMRGERDSLMLGEDASLEQNISLLKEIITEQRKLIRECVGENEPEMLALYKEVEAYYYGDETTPGLKDWDGLD
;
A
#
# COMPACT_ATOMS: atom_id res chain seq x y z
N LEU A 1 -9.96 -17.07 -14.64
CA LEU A 1 -9.39 -18.21 -15.34
C LEU A 1 -10.18 -18.60 -16.60
N ARG A 2 -11.49 -18.86 -16.50
CA ARG A 2 -12.31 -19.22 -17.68
C ARG A 2 -12.28 -18.15 -18.78
N LEU A 3 -12.09 -16.89 -18.43
CA LEU A 3 -12.00 -15.76 -19.34
C LEU A 3 -10.55 -15.31 -19.61
N LYS A 4 -9.57 -16.17 -19.28
CA LYS A 4 -8.13 -15.91 -19.41
C LYS A 4 -7.61 -14.77 -18.48
N GLY A 5 -8.35 -14.41 -17.45
CA GLY A 5 -7.89 -13.49 -16.40
C GLY A 5 -6.94 -14.22 -15.44
N ASN A 6 -5.80 -13.62 -15.16
CA ASN A 6 -4.82 -14.15 -14.21
C ASN A 6 -4.34 -13.08 -13.21
N TYR A 7 -5.01 -11.95 -13.15
CA TYR A 7 -4.71 -10.83 -12.27
C TYR A 7 -5.99 -10.32 -11.63
N LEU A 8 -5.96 -10.07 -10.31
CA LEU A 8 -7.14 -9.66 -9.56
C LEU A 8 -6.82 -8.55 -8.56
N TRP A 9 -7.59 -7.47 -8.64
CA TRP A 9 -7.80 -6.53 -7.54
C TRP A 9 -9.12 -6.88 -6.87
N PRO A 10 -9.10 -7.28 -5.58
CA PRO A 10 -10.33 -7.57 -4.85
C PRO A 10 -11.11 -6.30 -4.54
N ALA A 11 -12.36 -6.47 -4.16
CA ALA A 11 -13.21 -5.37 -3.73
C ALA A 11 -12.63 -4.69 -2.48
N MET A 12 -12.83 -3.38 -2.41
CA MET A 12 -12.49 -2.52 -1.27
C MET A 12 -13.73 -2.21 -0.41
N TRP A 13 -13.54 -1.49 0.67
CA TRP A 13 -14.55 -0.85 1.53
C TRP A 13 -15.41 -1.76 2.39
N THR A 14 -15.74 -2.95 1.95
CA THR A 14 -16.62 -3.88 2.66
C THR A 14 -16.06 -5.29 2.73
N SER A 15 -14.83 -5.47 2.26
CA SER A 15 -14.18 -6.78 2.28
C SER A 15 -12.67 -6.65 2.46
N SER A 16 -12.09 -7.66 3.05
CA SER A 16 -10.65 -7.81 3.24
C SER A 16 -10.26 -9.18 2.71
N PHE A 17 -10.04 -9.29 1.40
CA PHE A 17 -9.87 -10.56 0.68
C PHE A 17 -9.00 -11.59 1.44
N SER A 18 -7.89 -11.16 2.01
CA SER A 18 -6.99 -12.04 2.76
C SER A 18 -7.53 -12.48 4.13
N LEU A 19 -8.59 -11.86 4.64
CA LEU A 19 -9.21 -12.16 5.93
C LEU A 19 -10.64 -12.71 5.80
N ASP A 20 -11.28 -12.54 4.65
CA ASP A 20 -12.67 -12.94 4.39
C ASP A 20 -12.77 -14.44 4.06
N GLY A 21 -12.29 -15.26 4.91
CA GLY A 21 -12.32 -16.71 4.71
C GLY A 21 -11.71 -17.43 5.89
N PRO A 22 -11.66 -18.75 5.89
CA PRO A 22 -10.99 -19.50 6.94
C PRO A 22 -9.46 -19.31 6.82
N GLY A 23 -8.89 -18.51 7.68
CA GLY A 23 -7.47 -18.18 7.66
C GLY A 23 -7.04 -17.50 6.35
N GLU A 24 -5.98 -17.97 5.72
CA GLU A 24 -5.42 -17.43 4.47
C GLU A 24 -5.95 -18.13 3.19
N GLU A 25 -7.05 -18.85 3.26
CA GLU A 25 -7.51 -19.70 2.15
C GLU A 25 -7.78 -18.93 0.85
N ASN A 26 -8.28 -17.71 0.92
CA ASN A 26 -8.52 -16.91 -0.29
C ASN A 26 -7.21 -16.60 -1.02
N ALA A 27 -6.18 -16.17 -0.31
CA ALA A 27 -4.87 -15.89 -0.90
C ALA A 27 -4.20 -17.18 -1.41
N ARG A 28 -4.27 -18.26 -0.62
CA ARG A 28 -3.74 -19.58 -1.01
C ARG A 28 -4.44 -20.13 -2.26
N LEU A 29 -5.74 -20.00 -2.38
CA LEU A 29 -6.48 -20.45 -3.55
C LEU A 29 -6.16 -19.60 -4.79
N ALA A 30 -6.04 -18.29 -4.65
CA ALA A 30 -5.62 -17.43 -5.75
C ALA A 30 -4.27 -17.88 -6.30
N ASP A 31 -3.29 -18.10 -5.45
CA ASP A 31 -1.96 -18.61 -5.79
C ASP A 31 -2.02 -19.98 -6.46
N CYS A 32 -2.73 -20.95 -5.87
CA CYS A 32 -2.94 -22.29 -6.46
C CYS A 32 -3.56 -22.25 -7.87
N TYR A 33 -4.36 -21.27 -8.17
CA TYR A 33 -4.97 -21.09 -9.49
C TYR A 33 -4.17 -20.18 -10.43
N GLY A 34 -2.98 -19.73 -10.03
CA GLY A 34 -2.12 -18.85 -10.82
C GLY A 34 -2.74 -17.46 -11.01
N ILE A 35 -3.41 -16.95 -10.00
CA ILE A 35 -3.94 -15.59 -9.97
C ILE A 35 -2.96 -14.71 -9.22
N VAL A 36 -2.33 -13.78 -9.93
CA VAL A 36 -1.53 -12.71 -9.34
C VAL A 36 -2.46 -11.74 -8.61
N MET A 37 -2.21 -11.52 -7.34
CA MET A 37 -3.00 -10.61 -6.53
C MET A 37 -2.37 -9.23 -6.47
N SER A 38 -3.18 -8.19 -6.36
CA SER A 38 -2.73 -6.85 -6.01
C SER A 38 -3.80 -6.12 -5.20
N ASN A 39 -3.46 -4.95 -4.71
CA ASN A 39 -4.32 -4.11 -3.90
C ASN A 39 -4.50 -2.74 -4.53
N SER A 40 -5.53 -2.03 -4.13
CA SER A 40 -5.84 -0.72 -4.67
C SER A 40 -4.87 0.37 -4.18
N HIS A 41 -5.02 1.56 -4.73
CA HIS A 41 -4.18 2.75 -4.55
C HIS A 41 -3.97 3.23 -3.11
N HIS A 42 -4.82 2.85 -2.16
CA HIS A 42 -4.68 3.21 -0.74
C HIS A 42 -4.53 1.98 0.17
N GLU A 43 -4.16 0.85 -0.39
CA GLU A 43 -3.99 -0.44 0.29
C GLU A 43 -2.55 -0.96 0.14
N PRO A 44 -1.54 -0.24 0.64
CA PRO A 44 -0.14 -0.62 0.43
C PRO A 44 0.27 -1.86 1.23
N CYS A 45 1.35 -2.50 0.76
CA CYS A 45 2.02 -3.57 1.46
C CYS A 45 1.12 -4.77 1.78
N LEU A 46 0.27 -5.16 0.82
CA LEU A 46 -0.63 -6.31 0.90
C LEU A 46 -1.66 -6.21 2.05
N ARG A 47 -1.99 -4.99 2.45
CA ARG A 47 -3.06 -4.71 3.39
C ARG A 47 -4.33 -4.32 2.64
N HIS A 48 -5.49 -4.49 3.29
CA HIS A 48 -6.79 -4.06 2.80
C HIS A 48 -7.29 -2.86 3.61
N SER A 49 -8.07 -1.98 3.01
CA SER A 49 -8.53 -0.74 3.62
C SER A 49 -9.29 -0.97 4.93
N GLU A 50 -10.14 -1.98 4.96
CA GLU A 50 -10.95 -2.31 6.14
C GLU A 50 -10.16 -2.95 7.29
N GLU A 51 -8.96 -3.48 7.03
CA GLU A 51 -8.13 -4.08 8.07
C GLU A 51 -7.71 -3.07 9.13
N TRP A 52 -7.47 -1.82 8.75
CA TRP A 52 -7.06 -0.79 9.70
C TRP A 52 -8.07 -0.59 10.80
N ASP A 53 -9.35 -0.49 10.45
CA ASP A 53 -10.44 -0.33 11.42
C ASP A 53 -10.62 -1.55 12.34
N LEU A 54 -10.17 -2.73 11.93
CA LEU A 54 -10.23 -3.95 12.74
C LEU A 54 -9.09 -4.05 13.77
N VAL A 55 -7.95 -3.39 13.50
CA VAL A 55 -6.71 -3.60 14.28
C VAL A 55 -6.20 -2.36 14.99
N ARG A 56 -6.65 -1.16 14.63
CA ARG A 56 -6.26 0.09 15.28
C ARG A 56 -6.84 0.24 16.68
N GLY A 57 -6.23 1.04 17.51
CA GLY A 57 -6.70 1.39 18.84
C GLY A 57 -5.60 1.96 19.71
N GLU A 58 -5.97 2.58 20.85
CA GLU A 58 -5.00 3.16 21.78
C GLU A 58 -4.05 2.09 22.36
N ASP A 59 -4.57 0.88 22.61
CA ASP A 59 -3.77 -0.25 23.11
C ASP A 59 -3.23 -1.14 21.99
N SER A 60 -3.45 -0.80 20.73
CA SER A 60 -2.97 -1.58 19.59
C SER A 60 -1.48 -1.38 19.37
N VAL A 61 -0.80 -2.45 19.00
CA VAL A 61 0.61 -2.39 18.56
C VAL A 61 0.81 -1.55 17.29
N TYR A 62 -0.26 -1.25 16.57
CA TYR A 62 -0.26 -0.42 15.38
C TYR A 62 -0.65 1.04 15.67
N GLY A 63 -1.10 1.36 16.89
CA GLY A 63 -1.65 2.68 17.24
C GLY A 63 -3.03 2.91 16.66
N ASN A 64 -3.50 4.15 16.72
CA ASN A 64 -4.87 4.51 16.34
C ASN A 64 -4.95 5.41 15.09
N GLU A 65 -3.88 6.13 14.75
CA GLU A 65 -3.89 7.14 13.70
C GLU A 65 -3.32 6.61 12.38
N TRP A 66 -4.07 6.80 11.29
CA TRP A 66 -3.60 6.57 9.92
C TRP A 66 -2.81 7.80 9.44
N SER A 67 -1.66 8.04 10.04
CA SER A 67 -0.79 9.17 9.76
C SER A 67 0.68 8.80 9.90
N TYR A 68 1.43 8.94 8.80
CA TYR A 68 2.87 8.65 8.83
C TYR A 68 3.66 9.66 9.67
N LEU A 69 3.14 10.90 9.84
CA LEU A 69 3.81 11.91 10.66
C LEU A 69 3.67 11.65 12.16
N THR A 70 2.51 11.15 12.60
CA THR A 70 2.20 10.99 14.02
C THR A 70 2.26 9.54 14.51
N ASN A 71 2.15 8.58 13.59
CA ASN A 71 2.12 7.14 13.91
C ASN A 71 3.02 6.31 12.98
N ARG A 72 4.23 6.81 12.70
CA ARG A 72 5.16 6.15 11.78
C ARG A 72 5.47 4.70 12.15
N GLU A 73 5.82 4.46 13.42
CA GLU A 73 6.20 3.12 13.87
C GLU A 73 5.05 2.10 13.80
N GLY A 74 3.84 2.55 14.13
CA GLY A 74 2.64 1.74 14.02
C GLY A 74 2.33 1.34 12.58
N LEU A 75 2.43 2.29 11.63
CA LEU A 75 2.23 2.03 10.21
C LEU A 75 3.31 1.11 9.62
N ILE A 76 4.58 1.32 9.97
CA ILE A 76 5.68 0.44 9.56
C ILE A 76 5.43 -0.99 10.01
N ARG A 77 5.03 -1.18 11.27
CA ARG A 77 4.67 -2.51 11.79
C ARG A 77 3.46 -3.09 11.06
N TYR A 78 2.44 -2.28 10.85
CA TYR A 78 1.23 -2.69 10.12
C TYR A 78 1.56 -3.18 8.71
N TRP A 79 2.37 -2.44 7.95
CA TRP A 79 2.81 -2.84 6.61
C TRP A 79 3.67 -4.10 6.63
N ARG A 80 4.63 -4.18 7.57
CA ARG A 80 5.48 -5.36 7.74
C ARG A 80 4.66 -6.63 7.95
N ASP A 81 3.68 -6.58 8.81
CA ASP A 81 2.85 -7.75 9.11
C ASP A 81 1.95 -8.16 7.92
N GLY A 82 1.52 -7.21 7.08
CA GLY A 82 0.85 -7.50 5.81
C GLY A 82 1.76 -8.24 4.83
N LEU A 83 2.99 -7.75 4.66
CA LEU A 83 4.00 -8.39 3.81
C LEU A 83 4.38 -9.79 4.31
N LEU A 84 4.62 -9.98 5.60
CA LEU A 84 4.94 -11.29 6.18
C LEU A 84 3.79 -12.29 6.03
N ARG A 85 2.53 -11.84 6.11
CA ARG A 85 1.35 -12.69 5.93
C ARG A 85 1.19 -13.17 4.50
N SER A 86 1.25 -12.24 3.55
CA SER A 86 0.80 -12.49 2.17
C SER A 86 1.92 -12.48 1.14
N GLY A 87 3.12 -12.04 1.48
CA GLY A 87 4.26 -11.93 0.55
C GLY A 87 4.78 -13.25 -0.02
N LYS A 88 4.43 -14.38 0.59
CA LYS A 88 4.76 -15.72 0.11
C LYS A 88 3.95 -16.17 -1.13
N TYR A 89 2.91 -15.44 -1.50
CA TYR A 89 2.09 -15.70 -2.67
C TYR A 89 2.49 -14.78 -3.84
N GLU A 90 2.07 -15.11 -5.06
CA GLU A 90 2.36 -14.28 -6.23
C GLU A 90 1.55 -12.98 -6.21
N ASN A 91 2.25 -11.84 -6.08
CA ASN A 91 1.64 -10.54 -5.92
C ASN A 91 2.31 -9.47 -6.80
N ILE A 92 1.57 -8.40 -7.10
CA ILE A 92 2.13 -7.09 -7.43
C ILE A 92 1.82 -6.19 -6.23
N ILE A 93 2.87 -5.71 -5.56
CA ILE A 93 2.73 -5.03 -4.27
C ILE A 93 2.44 -3.54 -4.50
N THR A 94 1.30 -3.08 -4.03
CA THR A 94 0.98 -1.64 -4.05
C THR A 94 1.88 -0.91 -3.06
N ILE A 95 2.50 0.18 -3.52
CA ILE A 95 3.29 1.11 -2.72
C ILE A 95 2.65 2.51 -2.74
N GLY A 96 3.13 3.38 -1.86
CA GLY A 96 2.57 4.70 -1.63
C GLY A 96 1.56 4.70 -0.49
N MET A 97 0.92 5.82 -0.28
CA MET A 97 -0.08 6.02 0.77
C MET A 97 -1.02 7.15 0.38
N ARG A 98 -2.25 7.05 0.81
CA ARG A 98 -3.20 8.17 0.88
C ARG A 98 -3.65 8.36 2.33
N GLY A 99 -4.33 9.44 2.61
CA GLY A 99 -4.93 9.68 3.90
C GLY A 99 -6.03 8.66 4.23
N GLU A 100 -6.45 8.65 5.48
CA GLU A 100 -7.49 7.73 5.95
C GLU A 100 -8.76 7.84 5.10
N ARG A 101 -9.37 6.71 4.76
CA ARG A 101 -10.56 6.60 3.90
C ARG A 101 -10.41 7.30 2.55
N ASP A 102 -9.23 7.15 1.95
CA ASP A 102 -8.94 7.69 0.61
C ASP A 102 -8.97 9.23 0.54
N SER A 103 -8.59 9.89 1.64
CA SER A 103 -8.42 11.34 1.74
C SER A 103 -6.99 11.80 1.40
N LEU A 104 -6.72 13.10 1.50
CA LEU A 104 -5.37 13.66 1.37
C LEU A 104 -4.50 13.29 2.57
N MET A 105 -3.21 13.03 2.34
CA MET A 105 -2.25 12.67 3.41
C MET A 105 -2.03 13.81 4.41
N LEU A 106 -1.85 15.04 3.93
CA LEU A 106 -1.49 16.21 4.72
C LEU A 106 -2.62 17.27 4.79
N GLY A 107 -3.78 16.99 4.20
CA GLY A 107 -4.87 17.97 4.12
C GLY A 107 -4.68 19.00 2.99
N GLU A 108 -5.64 19.93 2.87
CA GLU A 108 -5.76 20.85 1.73
C GLU A 108 -4.70 21.98 1.73
N ASP A 109 -4.17 22.34 2.89
CA ASP A 109 -3.21 23.44 3.05
C ASP A 109 -1.75 23.05 2.75
N ALA A 110 -1.46 21.78 2.56
CA ALA A 110 -0.11 21.30 2.32
C ALA A 110 0.34 21.57 0.88
N SER A 111 1.59 22.04 0.73
CA SER A 111 2.17 22.26 -0.59
C SER A 111 2.42 20.96 -1.36
N LEU A 112 2.55 21.09 -2.69
CA LEU A 112 2.94 19.98 -3.56
C LEU A 112 4.28 19.37 -3.10
N GLU A 113 5.27 20.21 -2.81
CA GLU A 113 6.59 19.78 -2.33
C GLU A 113 6.51 18.98 -1.02
N GLN A 114 5.70 19.40 -0.05
CA GLN A 114 5.52 18.69 1.21
C GLN A 114 4.91 17.30 1.00
N ASN A 115 3.90 17.19 0.15
CA ASN A 115 3.26 15.92 -0.18
C ASN A 115 4.22 14.97 -0.93
N ILE A 116 4.97 15.48 -1.92
CA ILE A 116 5.95 14.71 -2.67
C ILE A 116 7.07 14.22 -1.72
N SER A 117 7.58 15.09 -0.86
CA SER A 117 8.62 14.73 0.11
C SER A 117 8.18 13.62 1.06
N LEU A 118 6.98 13.76 1.62
CA LEU A 118 6.40 12.73 2.49
C LEU A 118 6.20 11.40 1.75
N LEU A 119 5.68 11.45 0.53
CA LEU A 119 5.45 10.24 -0.25
C LEU A 119 6.75 9.53 -0.63
N LYS A 120 7.84 10.26 -0.90
CA LYS A 120 9.19 9.71 -1.11
C LYS A 120 9.69 8.96 0.13
N GLU A 121 9.52 9.53 1.32
CA GLU A 121 9.89 8.86 2.57
C GLU A 121 9.10 7.56 2.78
N ILE A 122 7.79 7.62 2.57
CA ILE A 122 6.89 6.47 2.70
C ILE A 122 7.31 5.35 1.74
N ILE A 123 7.47 5.67 0.45
CA ILE A 123 7.86 4.69 -0.57
C ILE A 123 9.23 4.08 -0.25
N THR A 124 10.18 4.89 0.19
CA THR A 124 11.51 4.41 0.60
C THR A 124 11.42 3.37 1.72
N GLU A 125 10.62 3.64 2.74
CA GLU A 125 10.43 2.71 3.86
C GLU A 125 9.67 1.44 3.42
N GLN A 126 8.63 1.58 2.61
CA GLN A 126 7.87 0.44 2.10
C GLN A 126 8.75 -0.47 1.23
N ARG A 127 9.55 0.07 0.32
CA ARG A 127 10.48 -0.71 -0.51
C ARG A 127 11.53 -1.42 0.33
N LYS A 128 12.02 -0.79 1.40
CA LYS A 128 12.90 -1.45 2.36
C LYS A 128 12.20 -2.64 3.03
N LEU A 129 10.96 -2.47 3.49
CA LEU A 129 10.18 -3.54 4.09
C LEU A 129 9.91 -4.69 3.11
N ILE A 130 9.59 -4.38 1.85
CA ILE A 130 9.38 -5.38 0.80
C ILE A 130 10.64 -6.24 0.62
N ARG A 131 11.80 -5.60 0.48
CA ARG A 131 13.08 -6.32 0.38
C ARG A 131 13.38 -7.20 1.59
N GLU A 132 13.11 -6.71 2.79
CA GLU A 132 13.35 -7.44 4.04
C GLU A 132 12.38 -8.61 4.25
N CYS A 133 11.12 -8.48 3.87
CA CYS A 133 10.05 -9.42 4.22
C CYS A 133 9.68 -10.38 3.08
N VAL A 134 9.88 -9.98 1.83
CA VAL A 134 9.43 -10.73 0.65
C VAL A 134 10.60 -11.06 -0.27
N GLY A 135 11.26 -10.05 -0.85
CA GLY A 135 12.37 -10.27 -1.78
C GLY A 135 12.90 -9.00 -2.43
N GLU A 136 14.06 -9.11 -3.05
CA GLU A 136 14.78 -7.98 -3.68
C GLU A 136 14.13 -7.46 -4.98
N ASN A 137 13.42 -8.32 -5.71
CA ASN A 137 12.93 -8.04 -7.06
C ASN A 137 11.41 -8.28 -7.17
N GLU A 138 10.69 -7.97 -6.12
CA GLU A 138 9.24 -8.10 -6.13
C GLU A 138 8.58 -7.04 -7.02
N PRO A 139 7.58 -7.41 -7.83
CA PRO A 139 6.85 -6.43 -8.61
C PRO A 139 6.11 -5.42 -7.72
N GLU A 140 6.35 -4.15 -7.96
CA GLU A 140 5.74 -3.05 -7.23
C GLU A 140 4.84 -2.21 -8.15
N MET A 141 3.86 -1.55 -7.59
CA MET A 141 2.94 -0.67 -8.30
C MET A 141 2.62 0.58 -7.50
N LEU A 142 2.84 1.75 -8.09
CA LEU A 142 2.31 3.02 -7.61
C LEU A 142 1.11 3.43 -8.47
N ALA A 143 -0.07 3.52 -7.88
CA ALA A 143 -1.25 3.95 -8.60
C ALA A 143 -1.31 5.48 -8.71
N LEU A 144 -1.29 6.01 -9.92
CA LEU A 144 -1.42 7.44 -10.20
C LEU A 144 -2.90 7.85 -10.18
N TYR A 145 -3.48 7.92 -9.01
CA TYR A 145 -4.88 8.23 -8.80
C TYR A 145 -5.06 9.53 -8.01
N LYS A 146 -6.01 10.37 -8.44
CA LYS A 146 -6.27 11.69 -7.86
C LYS A 146 -4.99 12.53 -7.78
N GLU A 147 -4.69 13.11 -6.59
CA GLU A 147 -3.52 13.97 -6.38
C GLU A 147 -2.17 13.27 -6.58
N VAL A 148 -2.11 11.93 -6.48
CA VAL A 148 -0.87 11.19 -6.70
C VAL A 148 -0.35 11.34 -8.13
N GLU A 149 -1.24 11.57 -9.10
CA GLU A 149 -0.84 11.92 -10.46
C GLU A 149 -0.05 13.24 -10.49
N ALA A 150 -0.52 14.27 -9.78
CA ALA A 150 0.21 15.54 -9.66
C ALA A 150 1.55 15.37 -8.90
N TYR A 151 1.59 14.51 -7.89
CA TYR A 151 2.83 14.21 -7.17
C TYR A 151 3.84 13.47 -8.05
N TYR A 152 3.36 12.61 -8.96
CA TYR A 152 4.24 11.92 -9.90
C TYR A 152 4.85 12.86 -10.92
N TYR A 153 4.06 13.76 -11.51
CA TYR A 153 4.56 14.67 -12.54
C TYR A 153 5.30 15.89 -11.97
N GLY A 154 4.95 16.36 -10.77
CA GLY A 154 5.42 17.64 -10.25
C GLY A 154 4.88 18.83 -11.04
N ASP A 155 5.54 19.98 -10.91
CA ASP A 155 5.26 21.19 -11.66
C ASP A 155 6.55 21.91 -12.08
N GLU A 156 6.45 23.15 -12.64
CA GLU A 156 7.61 23.93 -13.10
C GLU A 156 8.61 24.26 -11.97
N THR A 157 8.19 24.21 -10.71
CA THR A 157 8.99 24.60 -9.54
C THR A 157 9.36 23.42 -8.65
N THR A 158 8.60 22.33 -8.72
CA THR A 158 8.70 21.17 -7.82
C THR A 158 8.85 19.90 -8.63
N PRO A 159 10.06 19.28 -8.68
CA PRO A 159 10.26 18.00 -9.37
C PRO A 159 9.40 16.89 -8.78
N GLY A 160 8.74 16.13 -9.66
CA GLY A 160 7.86 15.03 -9.27
C GLY A 160 8.59 13.75 -8.88
N LEU A 161 7.81 12.71 -8.57
CA LEU A 161 8.33 11.37 -8.30
C LEU A 161 8.99 10.75 -9.54
N LYS A 162 8.54 11.08 -10.76
CA LYS A 162 9.14 10.61 -12.02
C LYS A 162 10.59 11.03 -12.22
N ASP A 163 11.02 12.11 -11.53
CA ASP A 163 12.38 12.66 -11.60
C ASP A 163 13.25 12.18 -10.41
N TRP A 164 12.74 11.22 -9.65
CA TRP A 164 13.39 10.70 -8.46
C TRP A 164 13.90 9.26 -8.69
N ASP A 165 15.21 9.06 -8.59
CA ASP A 165 15.89 7.77 -8.80
C ASP A 165 15.39 6.65 -7.83
N GLY A 166 14.67 7.01 -6.78
CA GLY A 166 14.11 6.05 -5.84
C GLY A 166 12.88 5.29 -6.35
N LEU A 167 12.40 5.54 -7.57
CA LEU A 167 11.35 4.75 -8.23
C LEU A 167 11.89 3.78 -9.29
N ASP A 168 13.17 3.87 -9.66
CA ASP A 168 13.83 3.01 -10.66
C ASP A 168 14.17 1.61 -10.12
#